data_0a44d2a0ae89622289772c46a396a813
#
_entry.id   0a44d2a0ae89622289772c46a396a813
#
_cell.length_a   1.000
_cell.length_b   1.000
_cell.length_c   1.000
_cell.angle_alpha   90.00
_cell.angle_beta   90.00
_cell.angle_gamma   90.00
#
_symmetry.space_group_name_H-M   'P 1'
#
loop_
_entity.id
_entity.type
_entity.pdbx_description
1 polymer ?
#
loop_
_entity_poly.entity_id
_entity_poly.type
_entity_poly.pdbx_seq_one_letter_code
_entity_poly.pdbx_strand_id
1 'polypeptide(L)'
;MRNFLITGISRGLGCEIAREILLNGDAVYGISRTLSDEAKELARDFPERLKLRLYDLSDTDGILKCVFKEFIGLKTPIHGYVNNAAIAYDDIATNMQMPRLENMYKVNVFAPMIMTKYAIRNFILHHVKGSIVHISSISVHTGYKGLSMYASTKGAMEAFSKNIAREWGGKGIRSNAVVAGFMETSMSASLTPEQKSKIFNRTSLKSPTSLKSVAGTVAFLLSESAESITGQNIFVDSGTI
;
A
#
# COMPACT_ATOMS: atom_id res chain seq x y z
N MET A 1 -14.70 16.94 -1.85
CA MET A 1 -14.39 15.66 -1.16
C MET A 1 -13.93 14.68 -2.22
N ARG A 2 -12.73 14.16 -2.09
CA ARG A 2 -12.15 13.16 -3.00
C ARG A 2 -12.34 11.76 -2.41
N ASN A 3 -12.33 10.73 -3.25
CA ASN A 3 -12.47 9.33 -2.84
C ASN A 3 -11.17 8.59 -3.08
N PHE A 4 -10.67 7.87 -2.09
CA PHE A 4 -9.44 7.09 -2.17
C PHE A 4 -9.70 5.61 -1.88
N LEU A 5 -9.12 4.74 -2.69
CA LEU A 5 -9.18 3.30 -2.51
C LEU A 5 -7.91 2.82 -1.81
N ILE A 6 -8.04 2.08 -0.70
CA ILE A 6 -6.91 1.58 0.09
C ILE A 6 -7.06 0.08 0.33
N THR A 7 -6.01 -0.68 0.09
CA THR A 7 -5.96 -2.10 0.45
C THR A 7 -5.20 -2.33 1.75
N GLY A 8 -5.62 -3.32 2.55
CA GLY A 8 -4.97 -3.65 3.82
C GLY A 8 -5.26 -2.66 4.96
N ILE A 9 -6.49 -2.13 5.00
CA ILE A 9 -6.90 -1.06 5.94
C ILE A 9 -7.17 -1.56 7.37
N SER A 10 -7.16 -2.86 7.60
CA SER A 10 -7.62 -3.42 8.89
C SER A 10 -6.84 -2.89 10.11
N ARG A 11 -5.54 -2.65 9.98
CA ARG A 11 -4.67 -2.26 11.11
C ARG A 11 -3.36 -1.65 10.63
N GLY A 12 -2.61 -1.04 11.55
CA GLY A 12 -1.26 -0.56 11.32
C GLY A 12 -1.21 0.49 10.21
N LEU A 13 -0.26 0.37 9.27
CA LEU A 13 -0.03 1.41 8.26
C LEU A 13 -1.27 1.72 7.42
N GLY A 14 -2.03 0.71 6.99
CA GLY A 14 -3.23 0.95 6.17
C GLY A 14 -4.32 1.72 6.92
N CYS A 15 -4.49 1.45 8.22
CA CYS A 15 -5.41 2.18 9.08
C CYS A 15 -4.94 3.62 9.29
N GLU A 16 -3.64 3.84 9.51
CA GLU A 16 -3.06 5.19 9.69
C GLU A 16 -3.14 6.02 8.40
N ILE A 17 -2.89 5.43 7.23
CA ILE A 17 -3.08 6.11 5.94
C ILE A 17 -4.55 6.54 5.77
N ALA A 18 -5.49 5.65 6.11
CA ALA A 18 -6.91 5.98 6.03
C ALA A 18 -7.27 7.13 6.99
N ARG A 19 -6.75 7.12 8.21
CA ARG A 19 -6.92 8.18 9.20
C ARG A 19 -6.45 9.54 8.68
N GLU A 20 -5.24 9.60 8.14
CA GLU A 20 -4.69 10.85 7.56
C GLU A 20 -5.57 11.39 6.43
N ILE A 21 -6.04 10.53 5.52
CA ILE A 21 -6.91 10.94 4.42
C ILE A 21 -8.28 11.46 4.95
N LEU A 22 -8.86 10.77 5.93
CA LEU A 22 -10.14 11.14 6.53
C LEU A 22 -10.04 12.47 7.30
N LEU A 23 -8.94 12.70 8.03
CA LEU A 23 -8.67 13.96 8.73
C LEU A 23 -8.53 15.13 7.76
N ASN A 24 -8.01 14.90 6.56
CA ASN A 24 -7.95 15.91 5.50
C ASN A 24 -9.30 16.21 4.81
N GLY A 25 -10.41 15.62 5.29
CA GLY A 25 -11.75 15.88 4.79
C GLY A 25 -12.18 15.02 3.59
N ASP A 26 -11.36 14.06 3.18
CA ASP A 26 -11.62 13.17 2.05
C ASP A 26 -12.31 11.86 2.49
N ALA A 27 -12.74 11.02 1.56
CA ALA A 27 -13.40 9.75 1.80
C ALA A 27 -12.52 8.56 1.40
N VAL A 28 -12.69 7.43 2.10
CA VAL A 28 -11.91 6.21 1.92
C VAL A 28 -12.81 5.01 1.64
N TYR A 29 -12.48 4.27 0.61
CA TYR A 29 -12.97 2.92 0.31
C TYR A 29 -11.88 1.93 0.73
N GLY A 30 -12.07 1.27 1.85
CA GLY A 30 -11.08 0.39 2.45
C GLY A 30 -11.39 -1.09 2.22
N ILE A 31 -10.36 -1.85 1.84
CA ILE A 31 -10.45 -3.28 1.60
C ILE A 31 -9.51 -4.03 2.53
N SER A 32 -10.01 -5.11 3.15
CA SER A 32 -9.19 -6.04 3.93
C SER A 32 -9.89 -7.40 4.05
N ARG A 33 -9.15 -8.43 4.44
CA ARG A 33 -9.71 -9.77 4.69
C ARG A 33 -10.51 -9.85 5.99
N THR A 34 -10.09 -9.06 6.97
CA THR A 34 -10.70 -9.01 8.31
C THR A 34 -10.77 -7.57 8.77
N LEU A 35 -11.65 -7.25 9.71
CA LEU A 35 -11.70 -5.96 10.37
C LEU A 35 -11.22 -6.10 11.81
N SER A 36 -10.19 -5.35 12.18
CA SER A 36 -9.79 -5.18 13.58
C SER A 36 -10.70 -4.18 14.29
N ASP A 37 -10.57 -4.09 15.60
CA ASP A 37 -11.31 -3.09 16.37
C ASP A 37 -10.83 -1.67 16.03
N GLU A 38 -9.54 -1.47 15.72
CA GLU A 38 -8.99 -0.20 15.23
C GLU A 38 -9.73 0.30 13.96
N ALA A 39 -9.94 -0.58 12.96
CA ALA A 39 -10.67 -0.22 11.75
C ALA A 39 -12.15 0.04 12.00
N LYS A 40 -12.77 -0.69 12.93
CA LYS A 40 -14.16 -0.48 13.33
C LYS A 40 -14.35 0.85 14.07
N GLU A 41 -13.41 1.21 14.94
CA GLU A 41 -13.39 2.52 15.63
C GLU A 41 -13.24 3.65 14.63
N LEU A 42 -12.29 3.54 13.71
CA LEU A 42 -12.12 4.54 12.66
C LEU A 42 -13.40 4.69 11.80
N ALA A 43 -14.11 3.60 11.52
CA ALA A 43 -15.38 3.67 10.79
C ALA A 43 -16.51 4.32 11.60
N ARG A 44 -16.50 4.18 12.92
CA ARG A 44 -17.45 4.90 13.80
C ARG A 44 -17.16 6.39 13.88
N ASP A 45 -15.87 6.78 13.85
CA ASP A 45 -15.46 8.19 13.88
C ASP A 45 -15.79 8.90 12.55
N PHE A 46 -15.81 8.16 11.43
CA PHE A 46 -16.04 8.70 10.09
C PHE A 46 -17.11 7.93 9.30
N PRO A 47 -18.35 7.81 9.81
CA PRO A 47 -19.37 6.88 9.27
C PRO A 47 -19.77 7.19 7.83
N GLU A 48 -19.79 8.47 7.43
CA GLU A 48 -20.17 8.89 6.07
C GLU A 48 -19.00 8.84 5.07
N ARG A 49 -17.76 8.83 5.57
CA ARG A 49 -16.56 8.97 4.73
C ARG A 49 -15.68 7.73 4.68
N LEU A 50 -15.82 6.78 5.60
CA LEU A 50 -15.13 5.50 5.57
C LEU A 50 -16.09 4.37 5.24
N LYS A 51 -15.89 3.76 4.08
CA LYS A 51 -16.59 2.55 3.67
C LYS A 51 -15.63 1.37 3.70
N LEU A 52 -16.05 0.25 4.26
CA LEU A 52 -15.22 -0.95 4.42
C LEU A 52 -15.83 -2.14 3.69
N ARG A 53 -14.98 -2.91 3.00
CA ARG A 53 -15.37 -4.17 2.34
C ARG A 53 -14.41 -5.28 2.73
N LEU A 54 -14.96 -6.42 3.13
CA LEU A 54 -14.19 -7.65 3.27
C LEU A 54 -13.95 -8.26 1.88
N TYR A 55 -12.68 -8.44 1.54
CA TYR A 55 -12.29 -9.07 0.29
C TYR A 55 -10.88 -9.68 0.42
N ASP A 56 -10.69 -10.91 -0.08
CA ASP A 56 -9.38 -11.55 -0.15
C ASP A 56 -8.74 -11.25 -1.52
N LEU A 57 -7.63 -10.54 -1.51
CA LEU A 57 -6.91 -10.18 -2.74
C LEU A 57 -6.25 -11.37 -3.45
N SER A 58 -6.21 -12.56 -2.85
CA SER A 58 -5.80 -13.78 -3.55
C SER A 58 -6.82 -14.24 -4.60
N ASP A 59 -8.10 -13.82 -4.47
CA ASP A 59 -9.12 -13.89 -5.53
C ASP A 59 -8.95 -12.73 -6.52
N THR A 60 -8.06 -12.91 -7.49
CA THR A 60 -7.76 -11.88 -8.50
C THR A 60 -8.88 -11.70 -9.51
N ASP A 61 -9.67 -12.74 -9.77
CA ASP A 61 -10.74 -12.72 -10.80
C ASP A 61 -11.97 -11.94 -10.33
N GLY A 62 -12.27 -12.00 -9.04
CA GLY A 62 -13.37 -11.27 -8.43
C GLY A 62 -13.16 -9.76 -8.30
N ILE A 63 -11.95 -9.24 -8.45
CA ILE A 63 -11.62 -7.81 -8.20
C ILE A 63 -12.55 -6.85 -8.96
N LEU A 64 -12.75 -7.05 -10.25
CA LEU A 64 -13.62 -6.16 -11.03
C LEU A 64 -15.04 -6.12 -10.47
N LYS A 65 -15.61 -7.28 -10.20
CA LYS A 65 -16.99 -7.41 -9.74
C LYS A 65 -17.13 -6.89 -8.32
N CYS A 66 -16.38 -7.48 -7.38
CA CYS A 66 -16.59 -7.24 -5.95
C CYS A 66 -16.09 -5.86 -5.49
N VAL A 67 -15.01 -5.36 -6.09
CA VAL A 67 -14.41 -4.10 -5.66
C VAL A 67 -14.92 -2.92 -6.48
N PHE A 68 -14.80 -2.97 -7.82
CA PHE A 68 -15.09 -1.80 -8.64
C PHE A 68 -16.57 -1.66 -9.01
N LYS A 69 -17.30 -2.76 -9.25
CA LYS A 69 -18.72 -2.68 -9.61
C LYS A 69 -19.64 -2.61 -8.39
N GLU A 70 -19.44 -3.52 -7.42
CA GLU A 70 -20.37 -3.65 -6.28
C GLU A 70 -20.02 -2.73 -5.11
N PHE A 71 -18.74 -2.57 -4.76
CA PHE A 71 -18.35 -1.79 -3.58
C PHE A 71 -18.17 -0.32 -3.90
N ILE A 72 -17.34 0.05 -4.87
CA ILE A 72 -17.15 1.45 -5.28
C ILE A 72 -18.36 1.94 -6.08
N GLY A 73 -18.82 1.14 -7.03
CA GLY A 73 -19.85 1.51 -8.00
C GLY A 73 -19.26 2.26 -9.21
N LEU A 74 -19.76 1.91 -10.40
CA LEU A 74 -19.22 2.46 -11.67
C LEU A 74 -19.40 3.98 -11.83
N LYS A 75 -20.34 4.58 -11.10
CA LYS A 75 -20.62 6.02 -11.14
C LYS A 75 -19.79 6.83 -10.13
N THR A 76 -19.02 6.18 -9.28
CA THR A 76 -18.23 6.82 -8.24
C THR A 76 -16.79 7.08 -8.73
N PRO A 77 -16.36 8.34 -8.89
CA PRO A 77 -14.98 8.64 -9.19
C PRO A 77 -14.10 8.33 -7.99
N ILE A 78 -12.98 7.63 -8.20
CA ILE A 78 -11.88 7.58 -7.26
C ILE A 78 -10.80 8.58 -7.70
N HIS A 79 -10.03 9.12 -6.75
CA HIS A 79 -9.01 10.14 -6.99
C HIS A 79 -7.60 9.61 -6.71
N GLY A 80 -7.52 8.47 -6.05
CA GLY A 80 -6.27 7.77 -5.84
C GLY A 80 -6.47 6.34 -5.37
N TYR A 81 -5.40 5.55 -5.52
CA TYR A 81 -5.32 4.17 -5.09
C TYR A 81 -4.03 3.94 -4.29
N VAL A 82 -4.17 3.38 -3.09
CA VAL A 82 -3.04 2.98 -2.24
C VAL A 82 -2.96 1.46 -2.18
N ASN A 83 -1.92 0.91 -2.80
CA ASN A 83 -1.56 -0.49 -2.68
C ASN A 83 -0.72 -0.69 -1.42
N ASN A 84 -1.38 -1.03 -0.31
CA ASN A 84 -0.72 -1.26 0.98
C ASN A 84 -0.81 -2.72 1.43
N ALA A 85 -1.88 -3.45 1.11
CA ALA A 85 -2.01 -4.85 1.50
C ALA A 85 -0.83 -5.69 1.02
N ALA A 86 -0.28 -6.49 1.92
CA ALA A 86 0.77 -7.45 1.60
C ALA A 86 0.77 -8.61 2.61
N ILE A 87 1.32 -9.72 2.18
CA ILE A 87 1.71 -10.84 3.05
C ILE A 87 3.21 -11.06 2.92
N ALA A 88 3.85 -11.50 4.00
CA ALA A 88 5.25 -11.89 4.02
C ALA A 88 5.37 -13.41 4.12
N TYR A 89 6.37 -13.93 3.47
CA TYR A 89 6.84 -15.29 3.60
C TYR A 89 8.37 -15.25 3.73
N ASP A 90 8.81 -15.38 4.96
CA ASP A 90 10.21 -15.27 5.32
C ASP A 90 10.84 -16.65 5.41
N ASP A 91 11.82 -16.91 4.55
CA ASP A 91 12.65 -18.11 4.56
C ASP A 91 13.91 -17.87 3.70
N ILE A 92 14.93 -18.72 3.85
CA ILE A 92 16.08 -18.72 2.93
C ILE A 92 15.67 -19.35 1.59
N ALA A 93 16.30 -18.89 0.50
CA ALA A 93 15.89 -19.28 -0.86
C ALA A 93 15.89 -20.79 -1.10
N THR A 94 16.78 -21.54 -0.44
CA THR A 94 16.85 -23.02 -0.55
C THR A 94 15.66 -23.75 0.08
N ASN A 95 14.91 -23.09 0.98
CA ASN A 95 13.74 -23.66 1.65
C ASN A 95 12.42 -23.19 1.02
N MET A 96 12.49 -22.56 -0.15
CA MET A 96 11.34 -21.99 -0.84
C MET A 96 10.24 -23.05 -1.05
N GLN A 97 9.02 -22.71 -0.66
CA GLN A 97 7.82 -23.50 -0.87
C GLN A 97 6.95 -22.82 -1.93
N MET A 98 6.83 -23.42 -3.10
CA MET A 98 6.11 -22.83 -4.24
C MET A 98 4.68 -22.38 -3.92
N PRO A 99 3.82 -23.18 -3.23
CA PRO A 99 2.46 -22.73 -2.91
C PRO A 99 2.42 -21.44 -2.07
N ARG A 100 3.36 -21.26 -1.14
CA ARG A 100 3.46 -20.04 -0.31
C ARG A 100 3.95 -18.85 -1.14
N LEU A 101 4.93 -19.09 -2.01
CA LEU A 101 5.45 -18.06 -2.92
C LEU A 101 4.37 -17.61 -3.91
N GLU A 102 3.67 -18.52 -4.55
CA GLU A 102 2.57 -18.23 -5.48
C GLU A 102 1.47 -17.40 -4.81
N ASN A 103 1.05 -17.78 -3.60
CA ASN A 103 0.06 -17.01 -2.85
C ASN A 103 0.58 -15.60 -2.52
N MET A 104 1.86 -15.46 -2.16
CA MET A 104 2.45 -14.14 -1.93
C MET A 104 2.48 -13.29 -3.20
N TYR A 105 2.83 -13.87 -4.36
CA TYR A 105 2.77 -13.16 -5.65
C TYR A 105 1.34 -12.79 -6.05
N LYS A 106 0.35 -13.66 -5.80
CA LYS A 106 -1.06 -13.31 -6.02
C LYS A 106 -1.45 -12.05 -5.26
N VAL A 107 -1.16 -11.99 -3.96
CA VAL A 107 -1.56 -10.87 -3.09
C VAL A 107 -0.69 -9.63 -3.32
N ASN A 108 0.63 -9.79 -3.41
CA ASN A 108 1.56 -8.66 -3.42
C ASN A 108 1.84 -8.07 -4.81
N VAL A 109 1.57 -8.84 -5.89
CA VAL A 109 1.92 -8.45 -7.26
C VAL A 109 0.70 -8.47 -8.17
N PHE A 110 0.06 -9.63 -8.35
CA PHE A 110 -1.00 -9.76 -9.35
C PHE A 110 -2.24 -8.95 -8.97
N ALA A 111 -2.72 -9.05 -7.73
CA ALA A 111 -3.85 -8.26 -7.27
C ALA A 111 -3.59 -6.75 -7.40
N PRO A 112 -2.47 -6.17 -6.93
CA PRO A 112 -2.14 -4.77 -7.14
C PRO A 112 -2.10 -4.35 -8.62
N MET A 113 -1.56 -5.17 -9.51
CA MET A 113 -1.56 -4.87 -10.96
C MET A 113 -2.99 -4.80 -11.52
N ILE A 114 -3.85 -5.75 -11.13
CA ILE A 114 -5.25 -5.77 -11.54
C ILE A 114 -6.03 -4.61 -10.92
N MET A 115 -5.81 -4.30 -9.65
CA MET A 115 -6.40 -3.14 -8.97
C MET A 115 -5.99 -1.83 -9.67
N THR A 116 -4.69 -1.68 -10.02
CA THR A 116 -4.18 -0.54 -10.77
C THR A 116 -4.86 -0.40 -12.14
N LYS A 117 -5.00 -1.52 -12.88
CA LYS A 117 -5.73 -1.53 -14.16
C LYS A 117 -7.13 -0.93 -14.02
N TYR A 118 -7.89 -1.32 -13.01
CA TYR A 118 -9.26 -0.85 -12.84
C TYR A 118 -9.32 0.53 -12.19
N ALA A 119 -8.36 0.92 -11.36
CA ALA A 119 -8.22 2.29 -10.87
C ALA A 119 -7.98 3.26 -12.03
N ILE A 120 -7.05 2.96 -12.93
CA ILE A 120 -6.78 3.77 -14.13
C ILE A 120 -8.03 3.87 -15.01
N ARG A 121 -8.75 2.77 -15.24
CA ARG A 121 -10.01 2.79 -16.00
C ARG A 121 -11.06 3.70 -15.35
N ASN A 122 -11.15 3.69 -14.03
CA ASN A 122 -12.05 4.59 -13.30
C ASN A 122 -11.59 6.06 -13.45
N PHE A 123 -10.29 6.35 -13.30
CA PHE A 123 -9.76 7.70 -13.51
C PHE A 123 -10.09 8.23 -14.90
N ILE A 124 -9.88 7.41 -15.94
CA ILE A 124 -10.18 7.81 -17.33
C ILE A 124 -11.69 8.03 -17.53
N LEU A 125 -12.53 7.11 -17.05
CA LEU A 125 -13.99 7.19 -17.18
C LEU A 125 -14.55 8.48 -16.57
N HIS A 126 -14.00 8.91 -15.45
CA HIS A 126 -14.44 10.09 -14.71
C HIS A 126 -13.59 11.34 -14.95
N HIS A 127 -12.67 11.32 -15.91
CA HIS A 127 -11.75 12.45 -16.23
C HIS A 127 -10.95 12.95 -15.02
N VAL A 128 -10.54 12.03 -14.11
CA VAL A 128 -9.76 12.34 -12.91
C VAL A 128 -8.27 12.19 -13.19
N LYS A 129 -7.48 13.20 -12.79
CA LYS A 129 -6.02 13.11 -12.70
C LYS A 129 -5.67 12.32 -11.42
N GLY A 130 -5.62 10.99 -11.52
CA GLY A 130 -5.47 10.11 -10.38
C GLY A 130 -4.05 9.99 -9.85
N SER A 131 -3.89 9.59 -8.59
CA SER A 131 -2.60 9.27 -7.98
C SER A 131 -2.59 7.85 -7.43
N ILE A 132 -1.55 7.08 -7.77
CA ILE A 132 -1.35 5.71 -7.32
C ILE A 132 -0.10 5.69 -6.43
N VAL A 133 -0.21 5.07 -5.26
CA VAL A 133 0.91 4.88 -4.34
C VAL A 133 1.03 3.41 -3.97
N HIS A 134 2.20 2.83 -4.22
CA HIS A 134 2.54 1.47 -3.83
C HIS A 134 3.44 1.48 -2.59
N ILE A 135 3.06 0.73 -1.55
CA ILE A 135 3.93 0.56 -0.38
C ILE A 135 4.96 -0.53 -0.68
N SER A 136 6.20 -0.08 -0.83
CA SER A 136 7.39 -0.93 -0.97
C SER A 136 8.09 -1.14 0.37
N SER A 137 9.32 -1.60 0.36
CA SER A 137 10.10 -1.91 1.55
C SER A 137 11.59 -1.70 1.30
N ILE A 138 12.30 -1.26 2.34
CA ILE A 138 13.78 -1.22 2.32
C ILE A 138 14.42 -2.59 2.02
N SER A 139 13.71 -3.69 2.21
CA SER A 139 14.19 -5.03 1.88
C SER A 139 14.55 -5.21 0.40
N VAL A 140 14.01 -4.38 -0.49
CA VAL A 140 14.37 -4.34 -1.92
C VAL A 140 15.81 -3.82 -2.11
N HIS A 141 16.25 -2.92 -1.24
CA HIS A 141 17.48 -2.15 -1.40
C HIS A 141 18.62 -2.56 -0.45
N THR A 142 18.31 -3.31 0.62
CA THR A 142 19.29 -3.68 1.66
C THR A 142 19.74 -5.14 1.66
N GLY A 143 18.98 -6.05 1.04
CA GLY A 143 19.35 -7.47 0.98
C GLY A 143 19.32 -8.19 2.33
N TYR A 144 18.23 -8.16 3.07
CA TYR A 144 18.10 -8.92 4.32
C TYR A 144 17.98 -10.43 4.10
N LYS A 145 18.72 -11.20 4.92
CA LYS A 145 18.64 -12.67 4.93
C LYS A 145 17.20 -13.12 5.26
N GLY A 146 16.68 -14.05 4.47
CA GLY A 146 15.33 -14.61 4.65
C GLY A 146 14.22 -13.81 3.96
N LEU A 147 14.49 -12.63 3.38
CA LEU A 147 13.48 -11.79 2.76
C LEU A 147 13.53 -11.77 1.22
N SER A 148 14.34 -12.62 0.58
CA SER A 148 14.52 -12.60 -0.88
C SER A 148 13.22 -12.70 -1.66
N MET A 149 12.32 -13.59 -1.24
CA MET A 149 11.02 -13.80 -1.88
C MET A 149 10.06 -12.61 -1.66
N TYR A 150 10.01 -12.07 -0.44
CA TYR A 150 9.22 -10.88 -0.14
C TYR A 150 9.76 -9.65 -0.88
N ALA A 151 11.08 -9.42 -0.80
CA ALA A 151 11.74 -8.31 -1.48
C ALA A 151 11.50 -8.35 -3.00
N SER A 152 11.51 -9.54 -3.63
CA SER A 152 11.21 -9.67 -5.06
C SER A 152 9.80 -9.19 -5.41
N THR A 153 8.78 -9.45 -4.56
CA THR A 153 7.42 -8.94 -4.78
C THR A 153 7.34 -7.43 -4.66
N LYS A 154 8.10 -6.84 -3.72
CA LYS A 154 8.12 -5.39 -3.52
C LYS A 154 8.90 -4.68 -4.63
N GLY A 155 10.03 -5.23 -5.06
CA GLY A 155 10.79 -4.73 -6.22
C GLY A 155 10.00 -4.79 -7.53
N ALA A 156 9.18 -5.84 -7.73
CA ALA A 156 8.26 -5.92 -8.87
C ALA A 156 7.30 -4.73 -8.91
N MET A 157 6.78 -4.30 -7.74
CA MET A 157 5.85 -3.16 -7.66
C MET A 157 6.55 -1.81 -7.89
N GLU A 158 7.81 -1.65 -7.49
CA GLU A 158 8.59 -0.44 -7.81
C GLU A 158 8.82 -0.30 -9.33
N ALA A 159 9.24 -1.38 -9.99
CA ALA A 159 9.40 -1.42 -11.43
C ALA A 159 8.06 -1.15 -12.16
N PHE A 160 6.98 -1.79 -11.71
CA PHE A 160 5.64 -1.60 -12.24
C PHE A 160 5.18 -0.14 -12.10
N SER A 161 5.32 0.46 -10.91
CA SER A 161 4.96 1.86 -10.65
C SER A 161 5.65 2.82 -11.61
N LYS A 162 6.94 2.64 -11.85
CA LYS A 162 7.74 3.48 -12.75
C LYS A 162 7.22 3.42 -14.20
N ASN A 163 6.81 2.24 -14.66
CA ASN A 163 6.25 2.07 -16.01
C ASN A 163 4.84 2.67 -16.10
N ILE A 164 3.97 2.46 -15.10
CA ILE A 164 2.64 3.10 -15.04
C ILE A 164 2.75 4.62 -15.12
N ALA A 165 3.73 5.24 -14.43
CA ALA A 165 3.98 6.67 -14.52
C ALA A 165 4.29 7.13 -15.96
N ARG A 166 5.05 6.35 -16.72
CA ARG A 166 5.38 6.64 -18.13
C ARG A 166 4.20 6.42 -19.06
N GLU A 167 3.45 5.34 -18.89
CA GLU A 167 2.32 5.00 -19.74
C GLU A 167 1.16 6.00 -19.60
N TRP A 168 0.90 6.46 -18.39
CA TRP A 168 -0.31 7.22 -18.08
C TRP A 168 -0.07 8.67 -17.66
N GLY A 169 1.18 9.12 -17.56
CA GLY A 169 1.53 10.49 -17.21
C GLY A 169 0.93 11.53 -18.17
N GLY A 170 0.83 11.20 -19.47
CA GLY A 170 0.18 12.07 -20.47
C GLY A 170 -1.33 12.31 -20.23
N LYS A 171 -1.96 11.49 -19.36
CA LYS A 171 -3.34 11.70 -18.90
C LYS A 171 -3.42 12.34 -17.51
N GLY A 172 -2.30 12.78 -16.95
CA GLY A 172 -2.20 13.38 -15.63
C GLY A 172 -2.28 12.34 -14.48
N ILE A 173 -2.13 11.04 -14.78
CA ILE A 173 -2.13 9.98 -13.77
C ILE A 173 -0.69 9.79 -13.29
N ARG A 174 -0.51 9.87 -11.96
CA ARG A 174 0.78 9.70 -11.29
C ARG A 174 0.87 8.33 -10.62
N SER A 175 2.06 7.76 -10.57
CA SER A 175 2.33 6.53 -9.84
C SER A 175 3.69 6.61 -9.17
N ASN A 176 3.74 6.36 -7.85
CA ASN A 176 4.95 6.39 -7.05
C ASN A 176 4.99 5.20 -6.09
N ALA A 177 6.17 4.84 -5.62
CA ALA A 177 6.36 3.90 -4.53
C ALA A 177 6.88 4.61 -3.27
N VAL A 178 6.37 4.23 -2.11
CA VAL A 178 6.93 4.62 -0.80
C VAL A 178 7.71 3.43 -0.26
N VAL A 179 9.01 3.58 -0.17
CA VAL A 179 9.94 2.57 0.36
C VAL A 179 9.99 2.74 1.88
N ALA A 180 9.17 1.95 2.57
CA ALA A 180 9.05 2.04 4.02
C ALA A 180 10.18 1.28 4.72
N GLY A 181 10.72 1.88 5.77
CA GLY A 181 11.64 1.26 6.70
C GLY A 181 10.97 0.24 7.62
N PHE A 182 11.72 -0.24 8.60
CA PHE A 182 11.18 -1.13 9.61
C PHE A 182 10.22 -0.39 10.54
N MET A 183 8.97 -0.83 10.56
CA MET A 183 7.90 -0.29 11.41
C MET A 183 7.49 -1.32 12.47
N GLU A 184 7.14 -0.86 13.66
CA GLU A 184 6.53 -1.71 14.68
C GLU A 184 5.05 -1.95 14.35
N THR A 185 4.78 -3.13 13.80
CA THR A 185 3.44 -3.57 13.40
C THR A 185 3.23 -5.03 13.83
N SER A 186 2.02 -5.55 13.63
CA SER A 186 1.74 -6.98 13.86
C SER A 186 2.63 -7.90 12.99
N MET A 187 3.14 -7.43 11.87
CA MET A 187 4.05 -8.20 11.00
C MET A 187 5.44 -8.39 11.63
N SER A 188 5.85 -7.47 12.51
CA SER A 188 7.14 -7.51 13.23
C SER A 188 7.01 -8.01 14.68
N ALA A 189 5.83 -8.48 15.09
CA ALA A 189 5.53 -8.88 16.47
C ALA A 189 6.34 -10.11 16.95
N SER A 190 6.82 -10.95 16.03
CA SER A 190 7.63 -12.14 16.34
C SER A 190 9.09 -11.82 16.67
N LEU A 191 9.56 -10.58 16.45
CA LEU A 191 10.94 -10.20 16.72
C LEU A 191 11.17 -9.91 18.21
N THR A 192 12.29 -10.39 18.75
CA THR A 192 12.68 -10.10 20.14
C THR A 192 13.12 -8.63 20.30
N PRO A 193 13.11 -8.07 21.53
CA PRO A 193 13.61 -6.72 21.80
C PRO A 193 15.06 -6.52 21.31
N GLU A 194 15.91 -7.52 21.46
CA GLU A 194 17.31 -7.48 21.02
C GLU A 194 17.42 -7.41 19.50
N GLN A 195 16.57 -8.16 18.78
CA GLN A 195 16.51 -8.11 17.32
C GLN A 195 16.04 -6.74 16.84
N LYS A 196 15.01 -6.18 17.46
CA LYS A 196 14.51 -4.83 17.16
C LYS A 196 15.58 -3.77 17.44
N SER A 197 16.26 -3.83 18.59
CA SER A 197 17.36 -2.92 18.93
C SER A 197 18.49 -2.97 17.88
N LYS A 198 18.87 -4.15 17.41
CA LYS A 198 19.88 -4.27 16.34
C LYS A 198 19.41 -3.63 15.02
N ILE A 199 18.13 -3.69 14.70
CA ILE A 199 17.57 -3.03 13.51
C ILE A 199 17.62 -1.52 13.69
N PHE A 200 17.14 -1.00 14.83
CA PHE A 200 17.11 0.45 15.10
C PHE A 200 18.51 1.07 15.14
N ASN A 201 19.48 0.37 15.70
CA ASN A 201 20.86 0.85 15.76
C ASN A 201 21.52 1.01 14.38
N ARG A 202 20.96 0.41 13.32
CA ARG A 202 21.44 0.57 11.95
C ARG A 202 20.84 1.80 11.26
N THR A 203 19.74 2.35 11.74
CA THR A 203 19.14 3.56 11.18
C THR A 203 19.90 4.81 11.65
N SER A 204 19.92 5.87 10.85
CA SER A 204 20.53 7.15 11.25
C SER A 204 19.82 7.78 12.45
N LEU A 205 18.47 7.68 12.50
CA LEU A 205 17.66 8.24 13.59
C LEU A 205 17.61 7.35 14.84
N LYS A 206 18.21 6.15 14.81
CA LYS A 206 18.23 5.18 15.93
C LYS A 206 16.84 4.81 16.44
N SER A 207 15.86 4.80 15.56
CA SER A 207 14.46 4.58 15.87
C SER A 207 13.74 3.80 14.77
N PRO A 208 12.60 3.13 15.08
CA PRO A 208 11.75 2.56 14.06
C PRO A 208 11.19 3.66 13.15
N THR A 209 10.86 3.29 11.92
CA THR A 209 10.12 4.19 11.03
C THR A 209 8.70 4.38 11.56
N SER A 210 8.28 5.63 11.73
CA SER A 210 6.96 5.97 12.23
C SER A 210 5.88 5.66 11.19
N LEU A 211 4.80 4.99 11.61
CA LEU A 211 3.60 4.78 10.78
C LEU A 211 3.03 6.11 10.28
N LYS A 212 3.00 7.12 11.16
CA LYS A 212 2.51 8.46 10.84
C LYS A 212 3.36 9.14 9.77
N SER A 213 4.69 9.00 9.81
CA SER A 213 5.58 9.57 8.78
C SER A 213 5.34 8.93 7.41
N VAL A 214 5.15 7.61 7.36
CA VAL A 214 4.83 6.90 6.11
C VAL A 214 3.44 7.31 5.62
N ALA A 215 2.44 7.35 6.49
CA ALA A 215 1.07 7.74 6.15
C ALA A 215 0.99 9.19 5.66
N GLY A 216 1.68 10.12 6.31
CA GLY A 216 1.79 11.52 5.87
C GLY A 216 2.45 11.65 4.51
N THR A 217 3.51 10.88 4.23
CA THR A 217 4.14 10.85 2.89
C THR A 217 3.17 10.31 1.83
N VAL A 218 2.41 9.26 2.14
CA VAL A 218 1.36 8.75 1.24
C VAL A 218 0.30 9.82 0.97
N ALA A 219 -0.22 10.48 2.01
CA ALA A 219 -1.21 11.54 1.88
C ALA A 219 -0.67 12.72 1.04
N PHE A 220 0.59 13.11 1.24
CA PHE A 220 1.28 14.10 0.40
C PHE A 220 1.33 13.67 -1.06
N LEU A 221 1.76 12.44 -1.36
CA LEU A 221 1.81 11.92 -2.73
C LEU A 221 0.43 11.83 -3.40
N LEU A 222 -0.64 11.69 -2.64
CA LEU A 222 -2.02 11.72 -3.12
C LEU A 222 -2.57 13.14 -3.32
N SER A 223 -1.90 14.16 -2.79
CA SER A 223 -2.32 15.56 -2.88
C SER A 223 -1.88 16.25 -4.18
N GLU A 224 -2.41 17.43 -4.41
CA GLU A 224 -2.01 18.32 -5.50
C GLU A 224 -0.59 18.87 -5.31
N SER A 225 -0.12 19.01 -4.07
CA SER A 225 1.25 19.46 -3.77
C SER A 225 2.33 18.53 -4.35
N ALA A 226 1.96 17.30 -4.74
CA ALA A 226 2.85 16.34 -5.39
C ALA A 226 2.60 16.21 -6.90
N GLU A 227 1.98 17.20 -7.56
CA GLU A 227 1.58 17.13 -8.97
C GLU A 227 2.72 16.82 -9.94
N SER A 228 3.93 17.24 -9.61
CA SER A 228 5.14 17.03 -10.40
C SER A 228 5.95 15.78 -9.98
N ILE A 229 5.44 14.98 -9.03
CA ILE A 229 6.12 13.78 -8.53
C ILE A 229 5.45 12.52 -9.09
N THR A 230 6.17 11.83 -9.99
CA THR A 230 5.71 10.57 -10.58
C THR A 230 6.89 9.68 -10.98
N GLY A 231 6.72 8.36 -10.93
CA GLY A 231 7.75 7.38 -11.24
C GLY A 231 8.87 7.29 -10.19
N GLN A 232 8.66 7.82 -8.99
CA GLN A 232 9.67 7.89 -7.95
C GLN A 232 9.51 6.79 -6.89
N ASN A 233 10.63 6.40 -6.30
CA ASN A 233 10.72 5.63 -5.08
C ASN A 233 11.09 6.60 -3.96
N ILE A 234 10.16 6.88 -3.04
CA ILE A 234 10.35 7.82 -1.93
C ILE A 234 10.68 7.00 -0.67
N PHE A 235 11.87 7.20 -0.12
CA PHE A 235 12.33 6.51 1.08
C PHE A 235 11.80 7.19 2.34
N VAL A 236 11.18 6.39 3.22
CA VAL A 236 10.73 6.78 4.56
C VAL A 236 11.19 5.67 5.50
N ASP A 237 12.45 5.70 5.93
CA ASP A 237 13.14 4.54 6.50
C ASP A 237 14.03 4.85 7.70
N SER A 238 13.89 6.05 8.28
CA SER A 238 14.71 6.55 9.39
C SER A 238 16.21 6.60 9.07
N GLY A 239 16.57 6.67 7.78
CA GLY A 239 17.97 6.68 7.34
C GLY A 239 18.60 5.29 7.45
N THR A 240 17.94 4.26 6.95
CA THR A 240 18.49 2.90 6.84
C THR A 240 19.37 2.75 5.60
N ILE A 241 19.04 3.46 4.52
CA ILE A 241 19.73 3.47 3.22
C ILE A 241 20.32 4.84 2.96
#